data_4031629688c20ea2f4cf999bdd950aa3
#
_entry.id   4031629688c20ea2f4cf999bdd950aa3
#
_cell.length_a   1.000
_cell.length_b   1.000
_cell.length_c   1.000
_cell.angle_alpha   90.00
_cell.angle_beta   90.00
_cell.angle_gamma   90.00
#
_symmetry.space_group_name_H-M   'P 1'
#
loop_
_entity.id
_entity.type
_entity.pdbx_description
1 polymer ?
#
loop_
_entity_poly.entity_id
_entity_poly.type
_entity_poly.pdbx_seq_one_letter_code
_entity_poly.pdbx_strand_id
1 'polypeptide(L)'
;MHAGAGGTESQDWAEMLRRMYTKWFDKKKFVYEIISEHRGDEAGIKSSTLKVSGLNLYGLMKNESGVHRLVRISPFDSGARRHTSFASVWVYPVVDDDINIQINENDLRIDTYRSS
;
A
#
# COMPACT_ATOMS: atom_id res chain seq x y z
N MET A 1 -5.02 7.24 -21.55
CA MET A 1 -4.98 6.99 -20.95
C MET A 1 -5.28 6.64 -20.00
N HIS A 2 -5.33 6.74 -19.96
CA HIS A 2 -5.40 6.47 -19.16
C HIS A 2 -5.37 6.25 -18.06
N ALA A 3 -5.03 6.54 -18.41
CA ALA A 3 -4.44 6.47 -17.14
C ALA A 3 -5.47 6.17 -16.15
N GLY A 4 -6.32 6.91 -16.17
CA GLY A 4 -7.49 6.78 -15.50
C GLY A 4 -7.63 5.79 -14.40
N ALA A 5 -8.52 4.85 -14.61
CA ALA A 5 -8.90 3.93 -13.54
C ALA A 5 -7.73 3.12 -13.00
N GLY A 6 -6.76 2.78 -13.87
CA GLY A 6 -5.64 1.95 -13.44
C GLY A 6 -4.80 2.59 -12.35
N GLY A 7 -4.35 3.82 -12.57
CA GLY A 7 -3.53 4.51 -11.59
C GLY A 7 -4.30 4.87 -10.34
N THR A 8 -5.50 5.40 -10.51
CA THR A 8 -6.35 5.76 -9.37
C THR A 8 -6.71 4.55 -8.55
N GLU A 9 -7.00 3.43 -9.21
CA GLU A 9 -7.38 2.20 -8.52
C GLU A 9 -6.21 1.70 -7.66
N SER A 10 -5.00 1.69 -8.20
CA SER A 10 -3.84 1.25 -7.44
C SER A 10 -3.55 2.17 -6.27
N GLN A 11 -3.73 3.46 -6.46
CA GLN A 11 -3.51 4.43 -5.39
C GLN A 11 -4.55 4.27 -4.29
N ASP A 12 -5.79 3.97 -4.65
CA ASP A 12 -6.82 3.71 -3.66
C ASP A 12 -6.50 2.43 -2.88
N TRP A 13 -6.04 1.39 -3.58
CA TRP A 13 -5.66 0.15 -2.93
C TRP A 13 -4.52 0.37 -1.94
N ALA A 14 -3.51 1.17 -2.33
CA ALA A 14 -2.41 1.48 -1.43
C ALA A 14 -2.91 2.18 -0.17
N GLU A 15 -3.86 3.09 -0.30
CA GLU A 15 -4.43 3.75 0.87
C GLU A 15 -5.22 2.78 1.74
N MET A 16 -5.95 1.85 1.12
CA MET A 16 -6.68 0.84 1.87
C MET A 16 -5.73 -0.01 2.71
N LEU A 17 -4.58 -0.39 2.13
CA LEU A 17 -3.57 -1.13 2.87
C LEU A 17 -3.04 -0.32 4.04
N ARG A 18 -2.72 0.95 3.80
CA ARG A 18 -2.20 1.80 4.87
C ARG A 18 -3.21 1.89 6.01
N ARG A 19 -4.48 2.06 5.70
CA ARG A 19 -5.52 2.10 6.72
C ARG A 19 -5.63 0.79 7.47
N MET A 20 -5.55 -0.32 6.75
CA MET A 20 -5.62 -1.63 7.37
C MET A 20 -4.50 -1.80 8.39
N TYR A 21 -3.28 -1.43 8.00
CA TYR A 21 -2.16 -1.57 8.90
C TYR A 21 -2.28 -0.65 10.11
N THR A 22 -2.68 0.61 9.89
CA THR A 22 -2.77 1.53 11.01
C THR A 22 -3.86 1.12 12.00
N LYS A 23 -4.96 0.57 11.49
CA LYS A 23 -5.99 0.04 12.38
C LYS A 23 -5.47 -1.14 13.21
N TRP A 24 -4.67 -1.99 12.58
CA TRP A 24 -4.09 -3.12 13.27
C TRP A 24 -3.08 -2.65 14.31
N PHE A 25 -2.27 -1.64 13.98
CA PHE A 25 -1.34 -1.07 14.95
C PHE A 25 -2.09 -0.52 16.16
N ASP A 26 -3.19 0.19 15.92
CA ASP A 26 -4.00 0.70 17.01
C ASP A 26 -4.55 -0.42 17.89
N LYS A 27 -5.05 -1.47 17.24
CA LYS A 27 -5.61 -2.60 17.95
C LYS A 27 -4.57 -3.28 18.83
N LYS A 28 -3.34 -3.38 18.35
CA LYS A 28 -2.24 -3.99 19.08
C LYS A 28 -1.56 -3.02 20.04
N LYS A 29 -1.97 -1.75 20.01
CA LYS A 29 -1.38 -0.69 20.83
C LYS A 29 0.07 -0.42 20.49
N PHE A 30 0.42 -0.62 19.22
CA PHE A 30 1.72 -0.19 18.71
C PHE A 30 1.67 1.31 18.46
N VAL A 31 2.82 1.96 18.58
CA VAL A 31 2.92 3.39 18.32
C VAL A 31 3.45 3.60 16.93
N TYR A 32 2.77 4.43 16.14
CA TYR A 32 3.23 4.66 14.78
C TYR A 32 3.14 6.14 14.43
N GLU A 33 3.90 6.50 13.42
CA GLU A 33 3.98 7.87 12.95
C GLU A 33 4.13 7.83 11.43
N ILE A 34 3.34 8.61 10.72
CA ILE A 34 3.49 8.72 9.27
C ILE A 34 4.62 9.72 9.00
N ILE A 35 5.73 9.20 8.47
CA ILE A 35 6.92 10.01 8.23
C ILE A 35 6.78 10.78 6.92
N SER A 36 6.21 10.13 5.91
CA SER A 36 6.12 10.70 4.57
C SER A 36 4.92 10.09 3.88
N GLU A 37 4.21 10.89 3.13
CA GLU A 37 3.06 10.39 2.38
C GLU A 37 2.85 11.26 1.16
N HIS A 38 2.72 10.62 0.01
CA HIS A 38 2.44 11.29 -1.25
C HIS A 38 1.06 10.84 -1.71
N ARG A 39 0.14 11.78 -1.79
CA ARG A 39 -1.23 11.46 -2.15
C ARG A 39 -1.40 11.43 -3.66
N GLY A 40 -2.37 10.63 -4.10
CA GLY A 40 -2.76 10.62 -5.50
C GLY A 40 -3.52 11.87 -5.87
N ASP A 41 -3.59 12.14 -7.15
CA ASP A 41 -4.24 13.35 -7.64
C ASP A 41 -5.75 13.29 -7.42
N GLU A 42 -6.35 12.13 -7.64
CA GLU A 42 -7.79 11.97 -7.52
C GLU A 42 -8.19 11.26 -6.24
N ALA A 43 -7.47 10.19 -5.90
CA ALA A 43 -7.81 9.39 -4.73
C ALA A 43 -6.59 8.62 -4.30
N GLY A 44 -6.60 8.19 -3.04
CA GLY A 44 -5.59 7.28 -2.55
C GLY A 44 -4.23 7.90 -2.33
N ILE A 45 -3.22 7.06 -2.26
CA ILE A 45 -1.84 7.48 -2.05
C ILE A 45 -0.93 6.83 -3.08
N LYS A 46 0.10 7.57 -3.49
CA LYS A 46 1.17 7.01 -4.31
C LYS A 46 2.17 6.27 -3.46
N SER A 47 2.46 6.79 -2.29
CA SER A 47 3.38 6.16 -1.35
C SER A 47 3.11 6.67 0.06
N SER A 48 3.48 5.87 1.03
CA SER A 48 3.42 6.24 2.45
C SER A 48 4.50 5.49 3.19
N THR A 49 5.19 6.19 4.07
CA THR A 49 6.23 5.59 4.91
C THR A 49 5.86 5.85 6.37
N LEU A 50 5.79 4.79 7.16
CA LEU A 50 5.47 4.88 8.56
C LEU A 50 6.59 4.32 9.40
N LYS A 51 6.85 4.95 10.53
CA LYS A 51 7.74 4.41 11.56
C LYS A 51 6.86 3.83 12.65
N VAL A 52 7.10 2.58 13.00
CA VAL A 52 6.25 1.87 13.95
C VAL A 52 7.10 1.24 15.02
N SER A 53 6.63 1.31 16.26
CA SER A 53 7.32 0.73 17.41
C SER A 53 6.38 -0.22 18.14
N GLY A 54 6.89 -1.38 18.49
CA GLY A 54 6.08 -2.35 19.23
C GLY A 54 6.86 -3.63 19.47
N LEU A 55 6.46 -4.35 20.51
CA LEU A 55 7.14 -5.58 20.90
C LEU A 55 6.97 -6.64 19.81
N ASN A 56 8.10 -7.22 19.39
CA ASN A 56 8.13 -8.27 18.37
C ASN A 56 7.58 -7.81 17.01
N LEU A 57 7.59 -6.53 16.78
CA LEU A 57 6.91 -5.96 15.61
C LEU A 57 7.52 -6.46 14.31
N TYR A 58 8.84 -6.48 14.18
CA TYR A 58 9.45 -6.94 12.94
C TYR A 58 9.08 -8.39 12.66
N GLY A 59 9.12 -9.24 13.69
CA GLY A 59 8.73 -10.63 13.52
C GLY A 59 7.31 -10.79 13.04
N LEU A 60 6.42 -9.93 13.50
CA LEU A 60 5.01 -9.99 13.09
C LEU A 60 4.80 -9.45 11.68
N MET A 61 5.58 -8.47 11.27
CA MET A 61 5.33 -7.75 10.03
C MET A 61 6.22 -8.15 8.87
N LYS A 62 7.32 -8.83 9.12
CA LYS A 62 8.31 -9.07 8.07
C LYS A 62 7.73 -9.79 6.85
N ASN A 63 6.77 -10.67 7.06
CA ASN A 63 6.16 -11.43 5.97
C ASN A 63 5.17 -10.63 5.16
N GLU A 64 4.87 -9.40 5.58
CA GLU A 64 4.01 -8.52 4.80
C GLU A 64 4.74 -7.90 3.61
N SER A 65 6.07 -7.96 3.60
CA SER A 65 6.83 -7.43 2.48
C SER A 65 6.49 -8.15 1.20
N GLY A 66 6.32 -7.40 0.14
CA GLY A 66 6.01 -7.96 -1.16
C GLY A 66 4.91 -7.20 -1.85
N VAL A 67 4.40 -7.80 -2.90
CA VAL A 67 3.34 -7.19 -3.72
C VAL A 67 2.01 -7.76 -3.26
N HIS A 68 1.08 -6.86 -2.98
CA HIS A 68 -0.26 -7.22 -2.54
C HIS A 68 -1.26 -6.92 -3.65
N ARG A 69 -2.16 -7.83 -3.90
CA ARG A 69 -3.10 -7.75 -5.00
C ARG A 69 -4.53 -7.58 -4.49
N LEU A 70 -5.27 -6.72 -5.19
CA LEU A 70 -6.70 -6.58 -4.96
C LEU A 70 -7.42 -6.77 -6.28
N VAL A 71 -8.42 -7.63 -6.28
CA VAL A 71 -9.29 -7.81 -7.44
C VAL A 71 -10.69 -7.39 -7.01
N ARG A 72 -11.22 -6.39 -7.71
CA ARG A 72 -12.57 -5.91 -7.40
C ARG A 72 -13.14 -5.18 -8.60
N ILE A 73 -14.45 -4.92 -8.54
CA ILE A 73 -15.08 -4.01 -9.49
C ILE A 73 -14.72 -2.60 -9.02
N SER A 74 -14.05 -1.84 -9.90
CA SER A 74 -13.52 -0.55 -9.50
C SER A 74 -14.60 0.51 -9.41
N PRO A 75 -14.68 1.26 -8.31
CA PRO A 75 -15.60 2.39 -8.23
C PRO A 75 -15.18 3.57 -9.10
N PHE A 76 -13.98 3.53 -9.66
CA PHE A 76 -13.47 4.60 -10.52
C PHE A 76 -13.67 4.30 -12.00
N ASP A 77 -14.24 3.16 -12.32
CA ASP A 77 -14.48 2.77 -13.71
C ASP A 77 -15.98 2.84 -14.00
N SER A 78 -16.36 3.78 -14.86
CA SER A 78 -17.76 3.96 -15.20
C SER A 78 -18.36 2.71 -15.84
N GLY A 79 -17.53 1.85 -16.43
CA GLY A 79 -17.98 0.60 -17.01
C GLY A 79 -18.19 -0.50 -15.98
N ALA A 80 -17.92 -0.25 -14.72
CA ALA A 80 -18.10 -1.21 -13.63
C ALA A 80 -17.40 -2.54 -13.91
N ARG A 81 -16.22 -2.47 -14.49
CA ARG A 81 -15.45 -3.67 -14.82
C ARG A 81 -14.57 -4.09 -13.67
N ARG A 82 -14.20 -5.36 -13.68
CA ARG A 82 -13.29 -5.90 -12.68
C ARG A 82 -11.88 -5.43 -12.98
N HIS A 83 -11.19 -5.00 -11.95
CA HIS A 83 -9.80 -4.55 -12.05
C HIS A 83 -8.93 -5.30 -11.06
N THR A 84 -7.68 -5.50 -11.43
CA THR A 84 -6.68 -6.04 -10.54
C THR A 84 -5.68 -4.94 -10.23
N SER A 85 -5.48 -4.69 -8.96
CA SER A 85 -4.58 -3.63 -8.50
C SER A 85 -3.47 -4.24 -7.66
N PHE A 86 -2.31 -3.60 -7.70
CA PHE A 86 -1.14 -4.04 -6.93
C PHE A 86 -0.61 -2.88 -6.11
N ALA A 87 -0.09 -3.21 -4.95
CA ALA A 87 0.63 -2.27 -4.12
C ALA A 87 1.78 -3.01 -3.48
N SER A 88 2.93 -2.35 -3.37
CA SER A 88 4.11 -2.95 -2.77
C SER A 88 4.22 -2.52 -1.32
N VAL A 89 4.58 -3.46 -0.46
CA VAL A 89 4.81 -3.20 0.95
C VAL A 89 6.22 -3.67 1.27
N TRP A 90 6.99 -2.81 1.93
CA TRP A 90 8.34 -3.15 2.35
C TRP A 90 8.47 -2.85 3.83
N VAL A 91 8.97 -3.82 4.58
CA VAL A 91 9.15 -3.70 6.02
C VAL A 91 10.64 -3.75 6.30
N TYR A 92 11.15 -2.70 6.94
CA TYR A 92 12.58 -2.59 7.25
C TYR A 92 12.78 -2.51 8.76
N PRO A 93 13.63 -3.35 9.32
CA PRO A 93 13.97 -3.20 10.74
C PRO A 93 14.81 -1.93 10.93
N VAL A 94 14.57 -1.23 12.04
CA VAL A 94 15.35 -0.06 12.40
C VAL A 94 16.23 -0.42 13.57
N VAL A 95 15.74 -0.20 14.80
CA VAL A 95 16.47 -0.61 16.00
C VAL A 95 15.48 -1.27 16.93
N ASP A 96 15.97 -2.29 17.63
CA ASP A 96 15.15 -3.06 18.55
C ASP A 96 13.92 -3.57 17.83
N ASP A 97 12.73 -3.24 18.31
CA ASP A 97 11.50 -3.69 17.68
C ASP A 97 10.89 -2.64 16.75
N ASP A 98 11.64 -1.59 16.46
CA ASP A 98 11.14 -0.54 15.57
C ASP A 98 11.30 -0.95 14.12
N ILE A 99 10.31 -0.61 13.32
CA ILE A 99 10.37 -0.86 11.88
C ILE A 99 9.94 0.39 11.12
N ASN A 100 10.39 0.46 9.88
CA ASN A 100 9.78 1.35 8.90
C ASN A 100 8.99 0.49 7.94
N ILE A 101 7.77 0.90 7.63
CA ILE A 101 6.97 0.23 6.63
C ILE A 101 6.69 1.23 5.52
N GLN A 102 6.96 0.81 4.30
CA GLN A 102 6.77 1.64 3.12
C GLN A 102 5.76 0.98 2.22
N ILE A 103 4.73 1.74 1.85
CA ILE A 103 3.65 1.25 0.99
C ILE A 103 3.65 2.12 -0.26
N ASN A 104 3.71 1.47 -1.43
CA ASN A 104 3.74 2.17 -2.70
C ASN A 104 2.66 1.61 -3.62
N GLU A 105 1.99 2.49 -4.34
CA GLU A 105 1.14 2.02 -5.41
C GLU A 105 2.03 1.35 -6.45
N ASN A 106 1.49 0.35 -7.12
CA ASN A 106 2.28 -0.39 -8.08
C ASN A 106 1.41 -0.61 -9.31
N ASP A 107 1.61 0.23 -10.31
CA ASP A 107 0.87 0.13 -11.55
C ASP A 107 1.66 -0.72 -12.51
N LEU A 108 1.24 -1.97 -12.66
CA LEU A 108 1.96 -2.94 -13.45
C LEU A 108 1.61 -2.94 -14.92
N ARG A 109 0.74 -2.04 -15.34
CA ARG A 109 0.35 -2.01 -16.76
C ARG A 109 1.56 -1.82 -17.66
N ILE A 110 2.46 -0.95 -17.25
CA ILE A 110 3.66 -0.69 -18.05
C ILE A 110 4.54 -1.92 -18.12
N ASP A 111 4.67 -2.60 -17.00
CA ASP A 111 5.49 -3.81 -16.96
C ASP A 111 4.95 -4.86 -17.90
N THR A 112 3.65 -4.95 -17.98
CA THR A 112 3.01 -5.91 -18.86
C THR A 112 3.42 -5.68 -20.31
N TYR A 113 3.49 -4.44 -20.73
CA TYR A 113 3.93 -4.14 -22.07
C TYR A 113 5.36 -4.58 -22.32
N ARG A 114 6.18 -4.32 -21.34
CA ARG A 114 7.60 -4.61 -21.51
C ARG A 114 7.84 -6.07 -21.74
N SER A 115 7.11 -6.88 -21.05
CA SER A 115 7.34 -8.31 -21.12
C SER A 115 6.93 -8.92 -22.44
N SER A 116 6.12 -8.23 -23.18
CA SER A 116 5.67 -8.79 -24.46
C SER A 116 6.64 -8.57 -25.60
#